data_d6abe16fcfecde66ff796df4abb98bc8
#
_entry.id   d6abe16fcfecde66ff796df4abb98bc8
#
_cell.length_a   1.000
_cell.length_b   1.000
_cell.length_c   1.000
_cell.angle_alpha   90.00
_cell.angle_beta   90.00
_cell.angle_gamma   90.00
#
_symmetry.space_group_name_H-M   'P 1'
#
loop_
_entity.id
_entity.type
_entity.pdbx_description
1 polymer ?
#
loop_
_entity_poly.entity_id
_entity_poly.type
_entity_poly.pdbx_seq_one_letter_code
_entity_poly.pdbx_strand_id
1 'polypeptide(L)'
;MFVCSVLCFFSSCQNKAKKADELRLKYEFEEAAKLYKEAADEGDAYAKWKLSRAYFFGEGVEVDEKKGFRLLEEAANAGLEEAKAGLACCYIDGFSTKPDVAKGKKMMDSLVIKSTNAFVLTSYANMLMFGNPAYEKNEKKAIKILESVDDKDDPFYLYDMGLVYYNGIDNDVDYQKALEYFSKAFERGRFFSALLCGQIYYNGGHNVKKNIDKSVEWLKKGVLAMEAGCMCSLGQIYCSADEKYHDVNNGIKLLENAAKLGNTDAMNYLSMCYESGENVDKDDEKSINYARKSFEKGNAYAGFLLGLKYQSGVGCKKNMTKAVEIWEKAADLGSGEAANNVFVYYNRKNNFLKAKKYLFLSAKLEDDMGIYNLACHYYGGSKFVEKNLKQAFIYAKKSADLGNPRACQLTSYMLENGEGCNADPKEAKKYKKKATGEE
;
A
#
# COMPACT_ATOMS: atom_id res chain seq x y z
N MET A 1 -38.80 36.28 8.34
CA MET A 1 -38.89 35.45 7.11
C MET A 1 -37.52 34.91 6.65
N PHE A 2 -36.44 35.68 6.66
CA PHE A 2 -35.09 35.23 6.25
C PHE A 2 -34.49 34.07 7.12
N VAL A 3 -34.70 34.09 8.44
CA VAL A 3 -34.17 33.07 9.35
C VAL A 3 -34.87 31.71 9.16
N CYS A 4 -36.19 31.69 8.89
CA CYS A 4 -36.92 30.44 8.62
C CYS A 4 -36.51 29.81 7.28
N SER A 5 -36.25 30.61 6.25
CA SER A 5 -35.82 30.08 4.95
C SER A 5 -34.40 29.49 5.00
N VAL A 6 -33.49 30.09 5.78
CA VAL A 6 -32.13 29.57 5.98
C VAL A 6 -32.17 28.27 6.79
N LEU A 7 -32.96 28.19 7.85
CA LEU A 7 -33.12 26.95 8.65
C LEU A 7 -33.77 25.81 7.85
N CYS A 8 -34.75 26.11 6.99
CA CYS A 8 -35.34 25.11 6.11
C CYS A 8 -34.36 24.61 5.04
N PHE A 9 -33.49 25.48 4.51
CA PHE A 9 -32.45 25.11 3.56
C PHE A 9 -31.38 24.19 4.21
N PHE A 10 -30.86 24.55 5.38
CA PHE A 10 -29.92 23.71 6.12
C PHE A 10 -30.51 22.33 6.50
N SER A 11 -31.77 22.29 6.92
CA SER A 11 -32.47 21.05 7.20
C SER A 11 -32.67 20.17 5.95
N SER A 12 -32.89 20.77 4.78
CA SER A 12 -33.01 20.05 3.51
C SER A 12 -31.70 19.44 3.05
N CYS A 13 -30.59 20.18 3.14
CA CYS A 13 -29.25 19.72 2.76
C CYS A 13 -28.78 18.56 3.63
N GLN A 14 -28.88 18.69 4.97
CA GLN A 14 -28.55 17.62 5.90
C GLN A 14 -29.38 16.36 5.67
N ASN A 15 -30.64 16.49 5.28
CA ASN A 15 -31.51 15.35 4.96
C ASN A 15 -31.04 14.63 3.69
N LYS A 16 -30.57 15.36 2.66
CA LYS A 16 -29.99 14.77 1.44
C LYS A 16 -28.69 14.01 1.71
N ALA A 17 -27.77 14.62 2.45
CA ALA A 17 -26.50 14.00 2.79
C ALA A 17 -26.70 12.71 3.63
N LYS A 18 -27.61 12.74 4.62
CA LYS A 18 -27.96 11.56 5.42
C LYS A 18 -28.58 10.44 4.56
N LYS A 19 -29.49 10.80 3.65
CA LYS A 19 -30.06 9.83 2.72
C LYS A 19 -29.00 9.24 1.78
N ALA A 20 -28.03 10.03 1.37
CA ALA A 20 -26.90 9.55 0.57
C ALA A 20 -26.04 8.55 1.36
N ASP A 21 -25.79 8.78 2.67
CA ASP A 21 -25.11 7.80 3.52
C ASP A 21 -25.87 6.46 3.62
N GLU A 22 -27.20 6.52 3.74
CA GLU A 22 -28.06 5.32 3.76
C GLU A 22 -28.02 4.54 2.43
N LEU A 23 -28.02 5.23 1.30
CA LEU A 23 -27.89 4.61 -0.03
C LEU A 23 -26.50 4.00 -0.21
N ARG A 24 -25.46 4.70 0.24
CA ARG A 24 -24.08 4.17 0.20
C ARG A 24 -23.95 2.86 0.97
N LEU A 25 -24.58 2.73 2.13
CA LEU A 25 -24.63 1.48 2.89
C LEU A 25 -25.37 0.35 2.19
N LYS A 26 -26.25 0.67 1.24
CA LYS A 26 -26.95 -0.30 0.37
C LYS A 26 -26.23 -0.58 -0.94
N TYR A 27 -25.02 -0.01 -1.11
CA TYR A 27 -24.22 -0.08 -2.35
C TYR A 27 -24.85 0.64 -3.55
N GLU A 28 -25.80 1.54 -3.32
CA GLU A 28 -26.44 2.40 -4.33
C GLU A 28 -25.60 3.66 -4.53
N PHE A 29 -24.34 3.47 -5.01
CA PHE A 29 -23.31 4.52 -5.04
C PHE A 29 -23.61 5.65 -6.00
N GLU A 30 -24.20 5.38 -7.16
CA GLU A 30 -24.53 6.41 -8.16
C GLU A 30 -25.58 7.39 -7.62
N GLU A 31 -26.63 6.87 -7.00
CA GLU A 31 -27.68 7.66 -6.35
C GLU A 31 -27.14 8.40 -5.13
N ALA A 32 -26.28 7.77 -4.33
CA ALA A 32 -25.62 8.42 -3.21
C ALA A 32 -24.76 9.59 -3.67
N ALA A 33 -23.90 9.39 -4.67
CA ALA A 33 -23.04 10.44 -5.22
C ALA A 33 -23.86 11.60 -5.81
N LYS A 34 -25.00 11.34 -6.46
CA LYS A 34 -25.91 12.37 -6.95
C LYS A 34 -26.47 13.20 -5.81
N LEU A 35 -26.94 12.60 -4.72
CA LEU A 35 -27.47 13.33 -3.57
C LEU A 35 -26.36 14.10 -2.82
N TYR A 36 -25.15 13.54 -2.68
CA TYR A 36 -24.02 14.30 -2.15
C TYR A 36 -23.70 15.51 -3.02
N LYS A 37 -23.76 15.37 -4.36
CA LYS A 37 -23.52 16.49 -5.26
C LYS A 37 -24.60 17.58 -5.10
N GLU A 38 -25.88 17.23 -5.04
CA GLU A 38 -26.96 18.18 -4.81
C GLU A 38 -26.76 18.95 -3.48
N ALA A 39 -26.46 18.24 -2.40
CA ALA A 39 -26.22 18.88 -1.10
C ALA A 39 -24.93 19.73 -1.10
N ALA A 40 -23.88 19.28 -1.77
CA ALA A 40 -22.62 20.01 -1.92
C ALA A 40 -22.80 21.33 -2.72
N ASP A 41 -23.60 21.29 -3.79
CA ASP A 41 -23.96 22.46 -4.60
C ASP A 41 -24.79 23.47 -3.78
N GLU A 42 -25.57 23.00 -2.80
CA GLU A 42 -26.29 23.81 -1.81
C GLU A 42 -25.41 24.33 -0.67
N GLY A 43 -24.11 23.96 -0.65
CA GLY A 43 -23.11 24.48 0.29
C GLY A 43 -22.84 23.59 1.50
N ASP A 44 -23.40 22.37 1.57
CA ASP A 44 -23.15 21.43 2.67
C ASP A 44 -21.69 20.94 2.66
N ALA A 45 -20.92 21.27 3.71
CA ALA A 45 -19.52 20.91 3.82
C ALA A 45 -19.30 19.40 4.02
N TYR A 46 -20.21 18.72 4.73
CA TYR A 46 -20.15 17.27 4.92
C TYR A 46 -20.38 16.54 3.58
N ALA A 47 -21.37 16.98 2.82
CA ALA A 47 -21.63 16.44 1.48
C ALA A 47 -20.44 16.66 0.54
N LYS A 48 -19.79 17.83 0.58
CA LYS A 48 -18.55 18.07 -0.18
C LYS A 48 -17.44 17.10 0.21
N TRP A 49 -17.23 16.86 1.48
CA TRP A 49 -16.25 15.87 1.97
C TRP A 49 -16.59 14.45 1.52
N LYS A 50 -17.85 14.03 1.62
CA LYS A 50 -18.29 12.71 1.13
C LYS A 50 -18.13 12.58 -0.39
N LEU A 51 -18.50 13.61 -1.14
CA LEU A 51 -18.35 13.64 -2.59
C LEU A 51 -16.86 13.66 -3.00
N SER A 52 -15.98 14.33 -2.23
CA SER A 52 -14.54 14.27 -2.49
C SER A 52 -14.02 12.84 -2.40
N ARG A 53 -14.46 12.08 -1.41
CA ARG A 53 -14.12 10.66 -1.26
C ARG A 53 -14.68 9.82 -2.41
N ALA A 54 -15.91 10.10 -2.84
CA ALA A 54 -16.50 9.42 -3.99
C ALA A 54 -15.62 9.60 -5.24
N TYR A 55 -15.10 10.83 -5.50
CA TYR A 55 -14.18 11.08 -6.61
C TYR A 55 -12.80 10.45 -6.42
N PHE A 56 -12.27 10.34 -5.20
CA PHE A 56 -10.99 9.67 -4.95
C PHE A 56 -11.05 8.16 -5.19
N PHE A 57 -12.17 7.52 -4.82
CA PHE A 57 -12.30 6.06 -4.83
C PHE A 57 -13.22 5.51 -5.92
N GLY A 58 -13.86 6.37 -6.70
CA GLY A 58 -14.79 5.95 -7.77
C GLY A 58 -16.13 5.43 -7.26
N GLU A 59 -16.57 5.85 -6.05
CA GLU A 59 -17.86 5.45 -5.49
C GLU A 59 -19.02 6.15 -6.22
N GLY A 60 -19.59 5.50 -7.24
CA GLY A 60 -20.70 6.01 -8.04
C GLY A 60 -20.38 7.15 -9.01
N VAL A 61 -19.10 7.51 -9.15
CA VAL A 61 -18.57 8.50 -10.10
C VAL A 61 -17.24 8.01 -10.66
N GLU A 62 -16.85 8.53 -11.82
CA GLU A 62 -15.50 8.29 -12.32
C GLU A 62 -14.44 8.91 -11.38
N VAL A 63 -13.32 8.22 -11.22
CA VAL A 63 -12.20 8.71 -10.41
C VAL A 63 -11.67 10.01 -10.98
N ASP A 64 -11.70 11.07 -10.17
CA ASP A 64 -11.14 12.38 -10.48
C ASP A 64 -10.46 12.97 -9.23
N GLU A 65 -9.18 12.64 -9.07
CA GLU A 65 -8.40 13.05 -7.90
C GLU A 65 -8.32 14.57 -7.74
N LYS A 66 -8.27 15.34 -8.86
CA LYS A 66 -8.21 16.80 -8.80
C LYS A 66 -9.51 17.40 -8.31
N LYS A 67 -10.64 16.87 -8.76
CA LYS A 67 -11.96 17.29 -8.33
C LYS A 67 -12.21 16.89 -6.87
N GLY A 68 -11.80 15.67 -6.50
CA GLY A 68 -11.83 15.20 -5.12
C GLY A 68 -11.05 16.12 -4.18
N PHE A 69 -9.81 16.47 -4.55
CA PHE A 69 -8.97 17.36 -3.75
C PHE A 69 -9.56 18.75 -3.59
N ARG A 70 -10.10 19.35 -4.68
CA ARG A 70 -10.76 20.66 -4.62
C ARG A 70 -11.97 20.66 -3.68
N LEU A 71 -12.84 19.65 -3.77
CA LEU A 71 -13.99 19.51 -2.88
C LEU A 71 -13.56 19.34 -1.41
N LEU A 72 -12.46 18.61 -1.17
CA LEU A 72 -11.87 18.46 0.15
C LEU A 72 -11.38 19.80 0.70
N GLU A 73 -10.70 20.61 -0.12
CA GLU A 73 -10.28 21.98 0.26
C GLU A 73 -11.48 22.87 0.58
N GLU A 74 -12.53 22.84 -0.27
CA GLU A 74 -13.74 23.61 -0.02
C GLU A 74 -14.42 23.24 1.30
N ALA A 75 -14.53 21.94 1.60
CA ALA A 75 -15.10 21.44 2.85
C ALA A 75 -14.23 21.84 4.07
N ALA A 76 -12.92 21.75 3.95
CA ALA A 76 -11.98 22.16 5.00
C ALA A 76 -12.05 23.68 5.29
N ASN A 77 -12.16 24.49 4.23
CA ASN A 77 -12.32 25.95 4.33
C ASN A 77 -13.68 26.33 4.92
N ALA A 78 -14.72 25.54 4.73
CA ALA A 78 -16.01 25.69 5.38
C ALA A 78 -16.00 25.29 6.86
N GLY A 79 -14.87 24.77 7.38
CA GLY A 79 -14.67 24.51 8.79
C GLY A 79 -14.78 23.05 9.21
N LEU A 80 -15.19 22.14 8.34
CA LEU A 80 -15.40 20.72 8.66
C LEU A 80 -14.08 20.06 9.13
N GLU A 81 -14.10 19.48 10.33
CA GLU A 81 -12.88 18.90 10.94
C GLU A 81 -12.39 17.68 10.18
N GLU A 82 -13.27 16.79 9.72
CA GLU A 82 -12.93 15.62 8.92
C GLU A 82 -12.23 16.02 7.62
N ALA A 83 -12.70 17.09 6.99
CA ALA A 83 -12.10 17.58 5.76
C ALA A 83 -10.73 18.23 6.04
N LYS A 84 -10.57 18.96 7.15
CA LYS A 84 -9.27 19.50 7.57
C LYS A 84 -8.26 18.39 7.86
N ALA A 85 -8.69 17.32 8.56
CA ALA A 85 -7.82 16.18 8.84
C ALA A 85 -7.45 15.43 7.55
N GLY A 86 -8.42 15.18 6.66
CA GLY A 86 -8.17 14.58 5.36
C GLY A 86 -7.19 15.41 4.50
N LEU A 87 -7.34 16.74 4.51
CA LEU A 87 -6.44 17.65 3.80
C LEU A 87 -5.03 17.64 4.39
N ALA A 88 -4.91 17.55 5.73
CA ALA A 88 -3.62 17.40 6.41
C ALA A 88 -2.91 16.10 5.98
N CYS A 89 -3.64 14.97 5.89
CA CYS A 89 -3.12 13.71 5.36
C CYS A 89 -2.61 13.89 3.91
N CYS A 90 -3.41 14.53 3.04
CA CYS A 90 -3.00 14.78 1.65
C CYS A 90 -1.68 15.57 1.55
N TYR A 91 -1.48 16.59 2.40
CA TYR A 91 -0.23 17.35 2.43
C TYR A 91 0.95 16.54 2.98
N ILE A 92 0.72 15.68 4.00
CA ILE A 92 1.79 14.84 4.56
C ILE A 92 2.25 13.79 3.56
N ASP A 93 1.31 13.10 2.92
CA ASP A 93 1.59 11.93 2.07
C ASP A 93 1.81 12.32 0.59
N GLY A 94 1.47 13.57 0.21
CA GLY A 94 1.53 14.01 -1.19
C GLY A 94 0.41 13.42 -2.05
N PHE A 95 -0.71 13.00 -1.44
CA PHE A 95 -1.82 12.44 -2.19
C PHE A 95 -2.58 13.54 -2.92
N SER A 96 -2.67 13.42 -4.24
CA SER A 96 -3.32 14.38 -5.16
C SER A 96 -2.78 15.82 -5.10
N THR A 97 -1.69 16.05 -4.39
CA THR A 97 -0.98 17.33 -4.26
C THR A 97 0.52 17.10 -4.09
N LYS A 98 1.31 18.17 -4.18
CA LYS A 98 2.72 18.09 -3.78
C LYS A 98 2.83 17.96 -2.26
N PRO A 99 3.71 17.07 -1.75
CA PRO A 99 3.91 16.95 -0.32
C PRO A 99 4.32 18.29 0.32
N ASP A 100 3.66 18.64 1.41
CA ASP A 100 4.03 19.73 2.32
C ASP A 100 3.85 19.25 3.77
N VAL A 101 4.82 18.45 4.20
CA VAL A 101 4.79 17.79 5.51
C VAL A 101 4.65 18.79 6.65
N ALA A 102 5.31 19.95 6.55
CA ALA A 102 5.25 20.97 7.61
C ALA A 102 3.84 21.57 7.73
N LYS A 103 3.19 21.87 6.60
CA LYS A 103 1.82 22.37 6.56
C LYS A 103 0.83 21.33 7.08
N GLY A 104 0.91 20.10 6.59
CA GLY A 104 0.02 19.01 7.01
C GLY A 104 0.16 18.72 8.50
N LYS A 105 1.39 18.64 9.02
CA LYS A 105 1.66 18.48 10.45
C LYS A 105 1.06 19.59 11.30
N LYS A 106 1.27 20.86 10.92
CA LYS A 106 0.70 22.00 11.63
C LYS A 106 -0.82 21.95 11.67
N MET A 107 -1.46 21.57 10.57
CA MET A 107 -2.92 21.41 10.51
C MET A 107 -3.39 20.32 11.46
N MET A 108 -2.81 19.13 11.43
CA MET A 108 -3.18 17.99 12.28
C MET A 108 -2.94 18.32 13.76
N ASP A 109 -1.77 18.86 14.13
CA ASP A 109 -1.43 19.25 15.52
C ASP A 109 -2.44 20.26 16.08
N SER A 110 -2.93 21.20 15.27
CA SER A 110 -3.93 22.18 15.71
C SER A 110 -5.32 21.58 15.92
N LEU A 111 -5.67 20.55 15.17
CA LEU A 111 -6.96 19.85 15.26
C LEU A 111 -7.04 18.97 16.51
N VAL A 112 -6.04 18.13 16.73
CA VAL A 112 -6.08 17.11 17.79
C VAL A 112 -6.08 17.66 19.22
N ILE A 113 -5.72 18.92 19.42
CA ILE A 113 -5.71 19.56 20.75
C ILE A 113 -7.13 19.72 21.33
N LYS A 114 -8.12 19.93 20.47
CA LYS A 114 -9.50 20.28 20.87
C LYS A 114 -10.57 19.36 20.29
N SER A 115 -10.22 18.53 19.32
CA SER A 115 -11.18 17.69 18.62
C SER A 115 -11.55 16.47 19.45
N THR A 116 -12.84 16.17 19.49
CA THR A 116 -13.40 14.88 19.93
C THR A 116 -13.89 14.04 18.73
N ASN A 117 -13.71 14.56 17.52
CA ASN A 117 -14.16 13.91 16.29
C ASN A 117 -13.38 12.60 16.06
N ALA A 118 -14.11 11.49 15.90
CA ALA A 118 -13.51 10.16 15.74
C ALA A 118 -12.57 10.09 14.53
N PHE A 119 -12.96 10.67 13.38
CA PHE A 119 -12.10 10.66 12.17
C PHE A 119 -10.78 11.41 12.38
N VAL A 120 -10.78 12.54 13.09
CA VAL A 120 -9.56 13.31 13.41
C VAL A 120 -8.65 12.50 14.33
N LEU A 121 -9.21 11.97 15.43
CA LEU A 121 -8.46 11.23 16.44
C LEU A 121 -7.88 9.93 15.86
N THR A 122 -8.67 9.18 15.09
CA THR A 122 -8.22 7.93 14.45
C THR A 122 -7.17 8.20 13.36
N SER A 123 -7.35 9.23 12.53
CA SER A 123 -6.33 9.62 11.55
C SER A 123 -4.99 9.93 12.22
N TYR A 124 -4.99 10.65 13.33
CA TYR A 124 -3.77 10.95 14.08
C TYR A 124 -3.19 9.72 14.78
N ALA A 125 -4.03 8.88 15.39
CA ALA A 125 -3.60 7.62 15.99
C ALA A 125 -2.93 6.69 14.96
N ASN A 126 -3.51 6.59 13.75
CA ASN A 126 -2.96 5.81 12.65
C ASN A 126 -1.56 6.29 12.24
N MET A 127 -1.36 7.62 12.12
CA MET A 127 -0.04 8.20 11.85
C MET A 127 1.00 7.84 12.93
N LEU A 128 0.58 7.77 14.19
CA LEU A 128 1.45 7.40 15.29
C LEU A 128 1.68 5.88 15.39
N MET A 129 0.70 5.06 15.02
CA MET A 129 0.85 3.59 15.02
C MET A 129 1.94 3.14 14.05
N PHE A 130 1.97 3.70 12.86
CA PHE A 130 2.87 3.26 11.79
C PHE A 130 4.05 4.18 11.55
N GLY A 131 3.98 5.42 12.03
CA GLY A 131 4.89 6.49 11.66
C GLY A 131 4.65 6.97 10.23
N ASN A 132 5.05 8.22 9.95
CA ASN A 132 5.03 8.80 8.61
C ASN A 132 6.03 9.97 8.54
N PRO A 133 6.17 10.71 7.42
CA PRO A 133 7.12 11.82 7.33
C PRO A 133 6.92 12.93 8.39
N ALA A 134 5.71 13.08 8.96
CA ALA A 134 5.41 14.12 9.97
C ALA A 134 5.56 13.64 11.41
N TYR A 135 5.40 12.33 11.65
CA TYR A 135 5.34 11.77 13.00
C TYR A 135 6.17 10.49 13.12
N GLU A 136 7.01 10.43 14.13
CA GLU A 136 7.66 9.19 14.53
C GLU A 136 6.65 8.20 15.12
N LYS A 137 6.91 6.91 14.89
CA LYS A 137 6.09 5.83 15.43
C LYS A 137 6.02 5.91 16.96
N ASN A 138 4.80 5.91 17.51
CA ASN A 138 4.55 5.92 18.96
C ASN A 138 3.25 5.18 19.29
N GLU A 139 3.34 3.87 19.40
CA GLU A 139 2.22 2.96 19.62
C GLU A 139 1.44 3.28 20.91
N LYS A 140 2.15 3.52 22.01
CA LYS A 140 1.51 3.83 23.31
C LYS A 140 0.66 5.10 23.26
N LYS A 141 1.15 6.14 22.55
CA LYS A 141 0.38 7.37 22.37
C LYS A 141 -0.82 7.14 21.45
N ALA A 142 -0.66 6.34 20.40
CA ALA A 142 -1.74 6.00 19.49
C ALA A 142 -2.90 5.29 20.23
N ILE A 143 -2.59 4.28 21.06
CA ILE A 143 -3.59 3.58 21.86
C ILE A 143 -4.35 4.52 22.79
N LYS A 144 -3.63 5.40 23.53
CA LYS A 144 -4.28 6.40 24.41
C LYS A 144 -5.25 7.30 23.66
N ILE A 145 -4.92 7.67 22.42
CA ILE A 145 -5.81 8.48 21.57
C ILE A 145 -7.04 7.66 21.15
N LEU A 146 -6.87 6.39 20.73
CA LEU A 146 -8.01 5.53 20.42
C LEU A 146 -8.91 5.30 21.63
N GLU A 147 -8.34 5.14 22.82
CA GLU A 147 -9.10 5.04 24.08
C GLU A 147 -9.95 6.29 24.35
N SER A 148 -9.50 7.47 23.94
CA SER A 148 -10.21 8.74 24.12
C SER A 148 -11.33 9.00 23.13
N VAL A 149 -11.49 8.17 22.09
CA VAL A 149 -12.63 8.29 21.16
C VAL A 149 -13.92 7.90 21.89
N ASP A 150 -14.91 8.78 21.92
CA ASP A 150 -16.17 8.53 22.63
C ASP A 150 -17.05 7.50 21.95
N ASP A 151 -17.24 7.63 20.63
CA ASP A 151 -18.04 6.70 19.84
C ASP A 151 -17.23 5.45 19.45
N LYS A 152 -17.42 4.38 20.21
CA LYS A 152 -16.78 3.08 19.96
C LYS A 152 -17.41 2.28 18.79
N ASP A 153 -18.52 2.76 18.25
CA ASP A 153 -19.20 2.21 17.07
C ASP A 153 -18.86 2.97 15.78
N ASP A 154 -18.03 4.03 15.88
CA ASP A 154 -17.55 4.77 14.71
C ASP A 154 -16.74 3.85 13.76
N PRO A 155 -17.01 3.86 12.44
CA PRO A 155 -16.35 2.96 11.49
C PRO A 155 -14.84 3.14 11.40
N PHE A 156 -14.30 4.32 11.64
CA PHE A 156 -12.86 4.57 11.63
C PHE A 156 -12.21 4.06 12.92
N TYR A 157 -12.87 4.27 14.08
CA TYR A 157 -12.42 3.69 15.34
C TYR A 157 -12.38 2.16 15.27
N LEU A 158 -13.46 1.53 14.80
CA LEU A 158 -13.55 0.08 14.65
C LEU A 158 -12.45 -0.45 13.71
N TYR A 159 -12.21 0.23 12.60
CA TYR A 159 -11.15 -0.13 11.68
C TYR A 159 -9.76 -0.07 12.32
N ASP A 160 -9.43 1.02 13.01
CA ASP A 160 -8.13 1.19 13.65
C ASP A 160 -7.92 0.23 14.83
N MET A 161 -8.97 -0.10 15.60
CA MET A 161 -8.89 -1.17 16.59
C MET A 161 -8.64 -2.54 15.94
N GLY A 162 -9.24 -2.80 14.78
CA GLY A 162 -8.90 -3.96 13.97
C GLY A 162 -7.43 -4.01 13.59
N LEU A 163 -6.83 -2.88 13.18
CA LEU A 163 -5.39 -2.77 12.89
C LEU A 163 -4.51 -2.99 14.12
N VAL A 164 -4.95 -2.54 15.31
CA VAL A 164 -4.24 -2.77 16.57
C VAL A 164 -4.06 -4.27 16.82
N TYR A 165 -5.13 -5.06 16.73
CA TYR A 165 -5.07 -6.51 16.92
C TYR A 165 -4.42 -7.25 15.73
N TYR A 166 -4.58 -6.74 14.52
CA TYR A 166 -3.96 -7.31 13.32
C TYR A 166 -2.43 -7.23 13.35
N ASN A 167 -1.89 -6.10 13.82
CA ASN A 167 -0.44 -5.85 13.87
C ASN A 167 0.18 -6.16 15.25
N GLY A 168 -0.62 -6.47 16.27
CA GLY A 168 -0.12 -6.70 17.62
C GLY A 168 0.44 -5.43 18.28
N ILE A 169 -0.23 -4.29 18.07
CA ILE A 169 0.22 -2.99 18.59
C ILE A 169 -0.08 -2.93 20.09
N ASP A 170 0.95 -2.80 20.92
CA ASP A 170 0.91 -2.81 22.40
C ASP A 170 0.26 -4.09 23.01
N ASN A 171 0.11 -5.13 22.19
CA ASN A 171 -0.38 -6.47 22.60
C ASN A 171 0.06 -7.54 21.59
N ASP A 172 -0.28 -8.81 21.84
CA ASP A 172 -0.05 -9.88 20.87
C ASP A 172 -1.00 -9.78 19.67
N VAL A 173 -0.53 -10.25 18.51
CA VAL A 173 -1.36 -10.36 17.30
C VAL A 173 -2.55 -11.29 17.55
N ASP A 174 -3.75 -10.79 17.32
CA ASP A 174 -5.01 -11.53 17.49
C ASP A 174 -5.92 -11.36 16.27
N TYR A 175 -5.79 -12.25 15.29
CA TYR A 175 -6.58 -12.18 14.07
C TYR A 175 -8.07 -12.41 14.30
N GLN A 176 -8.46 -13.14 15.34
CA GLN A 176 -9.86 -13.33 15.66
C GLN A 176 -10.53 -12.02 16.09
N LYS A 177 -9.89 -11.27 16.99
CA LYS A 177 -10.35 -9.94 17.39
C LYS A 177 -10.28 -8.94 16.24
N ALA A 178 -9.21 -8.98 15.45
CA ALA A 178 -9.11 -8.14 14.25
C ALA A 178 -10.31 -8.35 13.32
N LEU A 179 -10.70 -9.61 13.04
CA LEU A 179 -11.86 -9.94 12.23
C LEU A 179 -13.18 -9.40 12.83
N GLU A 180 -13.35 -9.47 14.15
CA GLU A 180 -14.55 -8.93 14.82
C GLU A 180 -14.66 -7.41 14.61
N TYR A 181 -13.58 -6.68 14.80
CA TYR A 181 -13.53 -5.23 14.57
C TYR A 181 -13.69 -4.85 13.11
N PHE A 182 -12.97 -5.52 12.19
CA PHE A 182 -13.09 -5.26 10.75
C PHE A 182 -14.49 -5.59 10.21
N SER A 183 -15.15 -6.66 10.70
CA SER A 183 -16.52 -6.99 10.31
C SER A 183 -17.48 -5.88 10.70
N LYS A 184 -17.41 -5.39 11.95
CA LYS A 184 -18.24 -4.27 12.43
C LYS A 184 -17.93 -2.98 11.63
N ALA A 185 -16.66 -2.67 11.37
CA ALA A 185 -16.26 -1.53 10.56
C ALA A 185 -16.88 -1.59 9.15
N PHE A 186 -16.88 -2.76 8.52
CA PHE A 186 -17.51 -2.99 7.22
C PHE A 186 -19.01 -2.71 7.25
N GLU A 187 -19.73 -3.25 8.24
CA GLU A 187 -21.17 -3.03 8.42
C GLU A 187 -21.54 -1.55 8.62
N ARG A 188 -20.61 -0.77 9.20
CA ARG A 188 -20.74 0.68 9.39
C ARG A 188 -20.22 1.50 8.19
N GLY A 189 -19.92 0.84 7.05
CA GLY A 189 -19.55 1.50 5.79
C GLY A 189 -18.04 1.78 5.62
N ARG A 190 -17.18 1.17 6.46
CA ARG A 190 -15.74 1.16 6.22
C ARG A 190 -15.37 -0.04 5.33
N PHE A 191 -15.78 0.02 4.06
CA PHE A 191 -15.75 -1.12 3.13
C PHE A 191 -14.36 -1.70 2.87
N PHE A 192 -13.31 -0.91 3.01
CA PHE A 192 -11.91 -1.36 2.92
C PHE A 192 -11.59 -2.50 3.91
N SER A 193 -12.31 -2.60 5.02
CA SER A 193 -12.16 -3.69 6.00
C SER A 193 -12.36 -5.08 5.40
N ALA A 194 -13.17 -5.20 4.34
CA ALA A 194 -13.40 -6.49 3.66
C ALA A 194 -12.12 -7.08 3.07
N LEU A 195 -11.21 -6.22 2.58
CA LEU A 195 -9.91 -6.65 2.07
C LEU A 195 -9.09 -7.33 3.17
N LEU A 196 -9.01 -6.71 4.35
CA LEU A 196 -8.24 -7.26 5.47
C LEU A 196 -8.85 -8.56 6.01
N CYS A 197 -10.18 -8.65 6.11
CA CYS A 197 -10.87 -9.90 6.42
C CYS A 197 -10.53 -11.00 5.40
N GLY A 198 -10.59 -10.65 4.11
CA GLY A 198 -10.22 -11.56 3.02
C GLY A 198 -8.77 -12.04 3.14
N GLN A 199 -7.83 -11.16 3.40
CA GLN A 199 -6.41 -11.47 3.56
C GLN A 199 -6.13 -12.35 4.78
N ILE A 200 -6.75 -12.07 5.93
CA ILE A 200 -6.62 -12.92 7.13
C ILE A 200 -7.06 -14.35 6.82
N TYR A 201 -8.21 -14.55 6.18
CA TYR A 201 -8.67 -15.88 5.84
C TYR A 201 -7.86 -16.55 4.72
N TYR A 202 -7.32 -15.76 3.77
CA TYR A 202 -6.49 -16.27 2.67
C TYR A 202 -5.16 -16.83 3.18
N ASN A 203 -4.49 -16.07 4.04
CA ASN A 203 -3.18 -16.44 4.58
C ASN A 203 -3.30 -17.42 5.74
N GLY A 204 -4.30 -17.23 6.60
CA GLY A 204 -4.35 -17.82 7.92
C GLY A 204 -3.26 -17.26 8.84
N GLY A 205 -3.01 -17.94 9.94
CA GLY A 205 -1.96 -17.59 10.89
C GLY A 205 -2.51 -17.19 12.25
N HIS A 206 -1.62 -17.11 13.23
CA HIS A 206 -1.95 -16.88 14.63
C HIS A 206 -3.10 -17.78 15.11
N ASN A 207 -4.26 -17.23 15.47
CA ASN A 207 -5.42 -17.96 15.97
C ASN A 207 -6.52 -18.17 14.90
N VAL A 208 -6.24 -17.90 13.61
CA VAL A 208 -7.17 -18.10 12.49
C VAL A 208 -6.60 -19.08 11.47
N LYS A 209 -7.35 -20.15 11.16
CA LYS A 209 -6.96 -21.11 10.12
C LYS A 209 -7.22 -20.52 8.72
N LYS A 210 -6.30 -20.81 7.77
CA LYS A 210 -6.50 -20.52 6.35
C LYS A 210 -7.83 -21.08 5.87
N ASN A 211 -8.61 -20.24 5.19
CA ASN A 211 -9.93 -20.61 4.66
C ASN A 211 -10.25 -19.79 3.40
N ILE A 212 -9.97 -20.36 2.24
CA ILE A 212 -10.17 -19.68 0.95
C ILE A 212 -11.65 -19.35 0.71
N ASP A 213 -12.59 -20.19 1.15
CA ASP A 213 -14.02 -19.94 0.96
C ASP A 213 -14.48 -18.67 1.69
N LYS A 214 -14.06 -18.50 2.95
CA LYS A 214 -14.31 -17.28 3.72
C LYS A 214 -13.59 -16.07 3.14
N SER A 215 -12.38 -16.26 2.64
CA SER A 215 -11.66 -15.19 1.95
C SER A 215 -12.44 -14.68 0.75
N VAL A 216 -12.86 -15.60 -0.14
CA VAL A 216 -13.66 -15.27 -1.33
C VAL A 216 -15.00 -14.62 -0.95
N GLU A 217 -15.66 -15.08 0.13
CA GLU A 217 -16.89 -14.46 0.62
C GLU A 217 -16.67 -12.99 0.99
N TRP A 218 -15.64 -12.69 1.77
CA TRP A 218 -15.32 -11.32 2.18
C TRP A 218 -14.91 -10.44 1.01
N LEU A 219 -14.07 -10.96 0.11
CA LEU A 219 -13.66 -10.23 -1.09
C LEU A 219 -14.86 -9.92 -2.00
N LYS A 220 -15.82 -10.84 -2.15
CA LYS A 220 -17.07 -10.57 -2.88
C LYS A 220 -17.90 -9.45 -2.25
N LYS A 221 -18.00 -9.40 -0.92
CA LYS A 221 -18.65 -8.27 -0.22
C LYS A 221 -17.95 -6.95 -0.56
N GLY A 222 -16.61 -6.93 -0.55
CA GLY A 222 -15.84 -5.74 -0.94
C GLY A 222 -15.99 -5.36 -2.41
N VAL A 223 -16.12 -6.34 -3.31
CA VAL A 223 -16.40 -6.09 -4.74
C VAL A 223 -17.76 -5.42 -4.92
N LEU A 224 -18.81 -5.88 -4.21
CA LEU A 224 -20.12 -5.22 -4.22
C LEU A 224 -20.03 -3.78 -3.70
N ALA A 225 -19.15 -3.53 -2.76
CA ALA A 225 -18.86 -2.20 -2.23
C ALA A 225 -17.86 -1.38 -3.08
N MET A 226 -17.59 -1.78 -4.31
CA MET A 226 -16.66 -1.14 -5.26
C MET A 226 -15.22 -0.98 -4.73
N GLU A 227 -14.80 -1.85 -3.79
CA GLU A 227 -13.47 -1.80 -3.20
C GLU A 227 -12.42 -2.39 -4.15
N ALA A 228 -11.54 -1.53 -4.66
CA ALA A 228 -10.56 -1.90 -5.70
C ALA A 228 -9.54 -2.97 -5.24
N GLY A 229 -9.15 -2.96 -3.96
CA GLY A 229 -8.26 -3.98 -3.39
C GLY A 229 -8.92 -5.35 -3.35
N CYS A 230 -10.23 -5.42 -3.03
CA CYS A 230 -11.00 -6.65 -3.08
C CYS A 230 -11.16 -7.18 -4.51
N MET A 231 -11.41 -6.29 -5.49
CA MET A 231 -11.45 -6.67 -6.89
C MET A 231 -10.10 -7.23 -7.35
N CYS A 232 -9.00 -6.59 -6.96
CA CYS A 232 -7.66 -7.06 -7.27
C CYS A 232 -7.39 -8.46 -6.68
N SER A 233 -7.60 -8.64 -5.37
CA SER A 233 -7.33 -9.90 -4.69
C SER A 233 -8.22 -11.04 -5.19
N LEU A 234 -9.52 -10.78 -5.40
CA LEU A 234 -10.45 -11.78 -5.95
C LEU A 234 -10.09 -12.12 -7.40
N GLY A 235 -9.71 -11.11 -8.20
CA GLY A 235 -9.25 -11.31 -9.57
C GLY A 235 -8.02 -12.19 -9.65
N GLN A 236 -7.05 -12.00 -8.77
CA GLN A 236 -5.87 -12.87 -8.66
C GLN A 236 -6.23 -14.31 -8.27
N ILE A 237 -7.14 -14.51 -7.31
CA ILE A 237 -7.64 -15.83 -6.94
C ILE A 237 -8.30 -16.52 -8.15
N TYR A 238 -9.12 -15.81 -8.92
CA TYR A 238 -9.78 -16.37 -10.10
C TYR A 238 -8.81 -16.65 -11.26
N CYS A 239 -7.70 -15.94 -11.35
CA CYS A 239 -6.63 -16.21 -12.31
C CYS A 239 -5.65 -17.31 -11.84
N SER A 240 -5.72 -17.73 -10.56
CA SER A 240 -4.83 -18.78 -10.05
C SER A 240 -5.24 -20.16 -10.57
N ALA A 241 -4.30 -21.11 -10.48
CA ALA A 241 -4.53 -22.49 -10.91
C ALA A 241 -5.37 -23.34 -9.92
N ASP A 242 -5.96 -22.72 -8.88
CA ASP A 242 -6.88 -23.42 -7.95
C ASP A 242 -8.18 -23.75 -8.68
N GLU A 243 -8.39 -25.03 -8.99
CA GLU A 243 -9.52 -25.52 -9.77
C GLU A 243 -10.88 -25.08 -9.24
N LYS A 244 -11.02 -24.91 -7.91
CA LYS A 244 -12.30 -24.54 -7.27
C LYS A 244 -12.77 -23.13 -7.66
N TYR A 245 -11.84 -22.19 -7.82
CA TYR A 245 -12.13 -20.78 -8.07
C TYR A 245 -11.61 -20.28 -9.41
N HIS A 246 -11.09 -21.18 -10.23
CA HIS A 246 -10.51 -20.83 -11.53
C HIS A 246 -11.58 -20.29 -12.48
N ASP A 247 -11.54 -18.98 -12.71
CA ASP A 247 -12.44 -18.26 -13.63
C ASP A 247 -11.68 -17.04 -14.21
N VAL A 248 -10.80 -17.34 -15.16
CA VAL A 248 -9.90 -16.35 -15.76
C VAL A 248 -10.65 -15.15 -16.33
N ASN A 249 -11.78 -15.40 -17.02
CA ASN A 249 -12.53 -14.32 -17.67
C ASN A 249 -13.07 -13.30 -16.65
N ASN A 250 -13.64 -13.77 -15.55
CA ASN A 250 -14.09 -12.89 -14.47
C ASN A 250 -12.91 -12.31 -13.67
N GLY A 251 -11.82 -13.09 -13.51
CA GLY A 251 -10.58 -12.63 -12.89
C GLY A 251 -10.00 -11.41 -13.58
N ILE A 252 -9.81 -11.49 -14.89
CA ILE A 252 -9.28 -10.37 -15.69
C ILE A 252 -10.23 -9.16 -15.66
N LYS A 253 -11.55 -9.35 -15.76
CA LYS A 253 -12.51 -8.24 -15.63
C LYS A 253 -12.43 -7.52 -14.29
N LEU A 254 -12.28 -8.26 -13.18
CA LEU A 254 -12.10 -7.69 -11.86
C LEU A 254 -10.80 -6.90 -11.76
N LEU A 255 -9.69 -7.41 -12.28
CA LEU A 255 -8.41 -6.73 -12.33
C LEU A 255 -8.47 -5.46 -13.19
N GLU A 256 -9.12 -5.49 -14.34
CA GLU A 256 -9.32 -4.31 -15.19
C GLU A 256 -10.17 -3.24 -14.49
N ASN A 257 -11.22 -3.64 -13.77
CA ASN A 257 -12.05 -2.71 -12.99
C ASN A 257 -11.25 -2.12 -11.82
N ALA A 258 -10.48 -2.93 -11.09
CA ALA A 258 -9.59 -2.43 -10.06
C ALA A 258 -8.56 -1.43 -10.62
N ALA A 259 -7.98 -1.73 -11.79
CA ALA A 259 -7.04 -0.83 -12.45
C ALA A 259 -7.69 0.50 -12.89
N LYS A 260 -8.95 0.47 -13.37
CA LYS A 260 -9.72 1.70 -13.67
C LYS A 260 -9.95 2.55 -12.42
N LEU A 261 -10.19 1.93 -11.27
CA LEU A 261 -10.30 2.60 -9.97
C LEU A 261 -8.94 3.05 -9.40
N GLY A 262 -7.85 2.81 -10.13
CA GLY A 262 -6.52 3.28 -9.76
C GLY A 262 -5.69 2.30 -8.93
N ASN A 263 -6.13 1.06 -8.76
CA ASN A 263 -5.36 0.06 -8.02
C ASN A 263 -4.09 -0.32 -8.78
N THR A 264 -2.94 0.03 -8.21
CA THR A 264 -1.62 -0.17 -8.83
C THR A 264 -1.19 -1.63 -8.86
N ASP A 265 -1.64 -2.45 -7.90
CA ASP A 265 -1.30 -3.87 -7.85
C ASP A 265 -2.03 -4.65 -8.95
N ALA A 266 -3.29 -4.29 -9.22
CA ALA A 266 -4.03 -4.82 -10.37
C ALA A 266 -3.36 -4.41 -11.70
N MET A 267 -2.89 -3.16 -11.83
CA MET A 267 -2.14 -2.73 -13.00
C MET A 267 -0.84 -3.53 -13.17
N ASN A 268 -0.10 -3.77 -12.09
CA ASN A 268 1.14 -4.57 -12.13
C ASN A 268 0.85 -6.01 -12.54
N TYR A 269 -0.18 -6.63 -11.96
CA TYR A 269 -0.56 -8.00 -12.31
C TYR A 269 -0.97 -8.11 -13.78
N LEU A 270 -1.82 -7.20 -14.28
CA LEU A 270 -2.20 -7.14 -15.70
C LEU A 270 -0.99 -6.92 -16.62
N SER A 271 -0.03 -6.05 -16.20
CA SER A 271 1.22 -5.86 -16.94
C SER A 271 1.99 -7.17 -17.11
N MET A 272 2.07 -7.98 -16.06
CA MET A 272 2.75 -9.29 -16.10
C MET A 272 1.99 -10.31 -16.94
N CYS A 273 0.67 -10.38 -16.81
CA CYS A 273 -0.18 -11.28 -17.60
C CYS A 273 -0.05 -10.98 -19.11
N TYR A 274 -0.12 -9.70 -19.51
CA TYR A 274 0.03 -9.32 -20.92
C TYR A 274 1.46 -9.52 -21.46
N GLU A 275 2.48 -9.50 -20.61
CA GLU A 275 3.86 -9.80 -21.01
C GLU A 275 4.09 -11.31 -21.22
N SER A 276 3.61 -12.13 -20.31
CA SER A 276 3.79 -13.60 -20.38
C SER A 276 2.83 -14.26 -21.36
N GLY A 277 1.64 -13.69 -21.57
CA GLY A 277 0.53 -14.35 -22.25
C GLY A 277 -0.22 -15.34 -21.33
N GLU A 278 0.01 -15.27 -20.02
CA GLU A 278 -0.71 -16.07 -19.03
C GLU A 278 -2.06 -15.43 -18.71
N ASN A 279 -3.12 -16.20 -18.80
CA ASN A 279 -4.51 -15.78 -18.58
C ASN A 279 -5.09 -14.81 -19.63
N VAL A 280 -4.30 -14.25 -20.50
CA VAL A 280 -4.70 -13.36 -21.61
C VAL A 280 -3.78 -13.58 -22.81
N ASP A 281 -4.22 -13.20 -24.00
CA ASP A 281 -3.33 -13.17 -25.16
C ASP A 281 -2.20 -12.17 -24.92
N LYS A 282 -0.97 -12.56 -25.26
CA LYS A 282 0.21 -11.72 -25.10
C LYS A 282 0.05 -10.40 -25.86
N ASP A 283 0.29 -9.29 -25.14
CA ASP A 283 0.20 -7.94 -25.67
C ASP A 283 1.24 -7.02 -24.98
N ASP A 284 2.41 -6.92 -25.59
CA ASP A 284 3.53 -6.15 -25.04
C ASP A 284 3.22 -4.64 -24.91
N GLU A 285 2.30 -4.11 -25.76
CA GLU A 285 1.88 -2.70 -25.69
C GLU A 285 0.98 -2.45 -24.47
N LYS A 286 0.00 -3.30 -24.23
CA LYS A 286 -0.81 -3.22 -22.99
C LYS A 286 0.06 -3.43 -21.76
N SER A 287 0.99 -4.38 -21.80
CA SER A 287 1.91 -4.65 -20.69
C SER A 287 2.67 -3.40 -20.27
N ILE A 288 3.36 -2.71 -21.19
CA ILE A 288 4.10 -1.50 -20.84
C ILE A 288 3.19 -0.34 -20.43
N ASN A 289 1.98 -0.25 -21.00
CA ASN A 289 1.02 0.79 -20.64
C ASN A 289 0.51 0.64 -19.21
N TYR A 290 0.21 -0.57 -18.76
CA TYR A 290 -0.17 -0.83 -17.36
C TYR A 290 0.99 -0.53 -16.40
N ALA A 291 2.22 -0.97 -16.69
CA ALA A 291 3.39 -0.65 -15.87
C ALA A 291 3.63 0.86 -15.77
N ARG A 292 3.46 1.60 -16.88
CA ARG A 292 3.61 3.06 -16.90
C ARG A 292 2.57 3.75 -16.03
N LYS A 293 1.29 3.40 -16.19
CA LYS A 293 0.18 3.98 -15.40
C LYS A 293 0.37 3.72 -13.90
N SER A 294 0.79 2.52 -13.53
CA SER A 294 1.07 2.18 -12.14
C SER A 294 2.24 2.99 -11.57
N PHE A 295 3.32 3.16 -12.35
CA PHE A 295 4.46 3.96 -11.95
C PHE A 295 4.13 5.46 -11.83
N GLU A 296 3.32 6.00 -12.75
CA GLU A 296 2.83 7.38 -12.71
C GLU A 296 1.99 7.67 -11.44
N LYS A 297 1.35 6.63 -10.88
CA LYS A 297 0.65 6.69 -9.59
C LYS A 297 1.58 6.49 -8.38
N GLY A 298 2.90 6.43 -8.58
CA GLY A 298 3.89 6.34 -7.50
C GLY A 298 4.22 4.91 -7.05
N ASN A 299 3.76 3.87 -7.74
CA ASN A 299 4.13 2.50 -7.37
C ASN A 299 5.59 2.22 -7.75
N ALA A 300 6.44 2.08 -6.73
CA ALA A 300 7.87 1.87 -6.90
C ALA A 300 8.21 0.56 -7.67
N TYR A 301 7.48 -0.53 -7.39
CA TYR A 301 7.66 -1.82 -8.08
C TYR A 301 7.29 -1.74 -9.56
N ALA A 302 6.25 -0.97 -9.91
CA ALA A 302 5.93 -0.69 -11.31
C ALA A 302 7.06 0.02 -12.05
N GLY A 303 7.77 0.93 -11.37
CA GLY A 303 8.96 1.57 -11.92
C GLY A 303 10.10 0.57 -12.18
N PHE A 304 10.30 -0.41 -11.30
CA PHE A 304 11.21 -1.51 -11.54
C PHE A 304 10.82 -2.30 -12.80
N LEU A 305 9.55 -2.73 -12.90
CA LEU A 305 9.02 -3.45 -14.07
C LEU A 305 9.14 -2.64 -15.37
N LEU A 306 8.78 -1.36 -15.33
CA LEU A 306 8.87 -0.47 -16.48
C LEU A 306 10.32 -0.30 -16.97
N GLY A 307 11.27 -0.19 -16.05
CA GLY A 307 12.69 -0.16 -16.37
C GLY A 307 13.18 -1.44 -17.06
N LEU A 308 12.71 -2.62 -16.61
CA LEU A 308 13.00 -3.90 -17.27
C LEU A 308 12.47 -3.93 -18.71
N LYS A 309 11.26 -3.39 -18.95
CA LYS A 309 10.69 -3.30 -20.31
C LYS A 309 11.51 -2.42 -21.23
N TYR A 310 12.00 -1.25 -20.76
CA TYR A 310 12.95 -0.44 -21.55
C TYR A 310 14.31 -1.08 -21.71
N GLN A 311 14.78 -1.88 -20.76
CA GLN A 311 16.02 -2.65 -20.88
C GLN A 311 15.92 -3.74 -21.94
N SER A 312 14.82 -4.47 -21.99
CA SER A 312 14.60 -5.59 -22.92
C SER A 312 14.03 -5.17 -24.26
N GLY A 313 13.23 -4.10 -24.31
CA GLY A 313 12.48 -3.65 -25.49
C GLY A 313 11.08 -4.24 -25.60
N VAL A 314 10.49 -4.69 -24.49
CA VAL A 314 9.11 -5.22 -24.45
C VAL A 314 8.11 -4.07 -24.55
N GLY A 315 7.29 -4.04 -25.59
CA GLY A 315 6.30 -3.01 -25.87
C GLY A 315 6.88 -1.63 -26.21
N CYS A 316 8.20 -1.53 -26.37
CA CYS A 316 8.89 -0.27 -26.71
C CYS A 316 10.26 -0.52 -27.33
N LYS A 317 10.85 0.55 -27.91
CA LYS A 317 12.24 0.48 -28.35
C LYS A 317 13.17 0.34 -27.14
N LYS A 318 14.06 -0.64 -27.19
CA LYS A 318 15.12 -0.85 -26.18
C LYS A 318 15.89 0.44 -25.91
N ASN A 319 15.95 0.84 -24.62
CA ASN A 319 16.62 2.08 -24.22
C ASN A 319 17.16 1.96 -22.78
N MET A 320 18.43 1.60 -22.65
CA MET A 320 19.09 1.42 -21.35
C MET A 320 19.18 2.72 -20.54
N THR A 321 19.38 3.87 -21.19
CA THR A 321 19.44 5.16 -20.48
C THR A 321 18.11 5.45 -19.80
N LYS A 322 17.00 5.29 -20.54
CA LYS A 322 15.65 5.47 -19.99
C LYS A 322 15.32 4.45 -18.91
N ALA A 323 15.77 3.20 -19.05
CA ALA A 323 15.63 2.19 -18.01
C ALA A 323 16.26 2.64 -16.70
N VAL A 324 17.52 3.15 -16.76
CA VAL A 324 18.25 3.63 -15.59
C VAL A 324 17.58 4.85 -14.94
N GLU A 325 17.13 5.83 -15.74
CA GLU A 325 16.39 7.00 -15.25
C GLU A 325 15.11 6.60 -14.50
N ILE A 326 14.38 5.61 -15.01
CA ILE A 326 13.17 5.08 -14.37
C ILE A 326 13.52 4.35 -13.08
N TRP A 327 14.57 3.50 -13.08
CA TRP A 327 15.02 2.79 -11.89
C TRP A 327 15.55 3.74 -10.82
N GLU A 328 16.26 4.84 -11.18
CA GLU A 328 16.67 5.85 -10.21
C GLU A 328 15.46 6.46 -9.49
N LYS A 329 14.41 6.83 -10.25
CA LYS A 329 13.15 7.33 -9.66
C LYS A 329 12.42 6.28 -8.82
N ALA A 330 12.38 5.03 -9.29
CA ALA A 330 11.76 3.93 -8.56
C ALA A 330 12.50 3.61 -7.24
N ALA A 331 13.83 3.71 -7.25
CA ALA A 331 14.64 3.57 -6.04
C ALA A 331 14.38 4.70 -5.04
N ASP A 332 14.21 5.94 -5.51
CA ASP A 332 13.84 7.09 -4.66
C ASP A 332 12.41 6.93 -4.08
N LEU A 333 11.53 6.20 -4.78
CA LEU A 333 10.19 5.80 -4.29
C LEU A 333 10.21 4.55 -3.38
N GLY A 334 11.36 3.91 -3.19
CA GLY A 334 11.51 2.78 -2.27
C GLY A 334 11.65 1.40 -2.92
N SER A 335 11.86 1.26 -4.24
CA SER A 335 12.16 -0.04 -4.83
C SER A 335 13.62 -0.42 -4.61
N GLY A 336 13.84 -1.47 -3.79
CA GLY A 336 15.15 -2.06 -3.55
C GLY A 336 15.72 -2.73 -4.79
N GLU A 337 14.87 -3.42 -5.57
CA GLU A 337 15.23 -4.07 -6.84
C GLU A 337 15.69 -3.05 -7.89
N ALA A 338 14.99 -1.92 -7.98
CA ALA A 338 15.40 -0.84 -8.88
C ALA A 338 16.75 -0.27 -8.45
N ALA A 339 16.96 -0.03 -7.15
CA ALA A 339 18.23 0.44 -6.61
C ALA A 339 19.37 -0.56 -6.93
N ASN A 340 19.13 -1.87 -6.80
CA ASN A 340 20.09 -2.90 -7.17
C ASN A 340 20.44 -2.86 -8.68
N ASN A 341 19.46 -2.70 -9.57
CA ASN A 341 19.71 -2.59 -10.99
C ASN A 341 20.55 -1.32 -11.33
N VAL A 342 20.26 -0.20 -10.68
CA VAL A 342 21.05 1.03 -10.82
C VAL A 342 22.49 0.83 -10.32
N PHE A 343 22.66 0.17 -9.16
CA PHE A 343 24.00 -0.22 -8.67
C PHE A 343 24.75 -1.04 -9.71
N VAL A 344 24.16 -2.13 -10.22
CA VAL A 344 24.79 -3.00 -11.22
C VAL A 344 25.20 -2.22 -12.47
N TYR A 345 24.33 -1.33 -12.96
CA TYR A 345 24.63 -0.48 -14.10
C TYR A 345 25.84 0.44 -13.85
N TYR A 346 25.86 1.21 -12.76
CA TYR A 346 26.93 2.15 -12.46
C TYR A 346 28.25 1.47 -12.08
N ASN A 347 28.17 0.31 -11.44
CA ASN A 347 29.36 -0.49 -11.16
C ASN A 347 30.05 -0.97 -12.44
N ARG A 348 29.28 -1.46 -13.44
CA ARG A 348 29.80 -1.80 -14.78
C ARG A 348 30.35 -0.61 -15.55
N LYS A 349 29.84 0.59 -15.32
CA LYS A 349 30.33 1.83 -15.91
C LYS A 349 31.49 2.47 -15.15
N ASN A 350 31.99 1.84 -14.09
CA ASN A 350 33.03 2.36 -13.19
C ASN A 350 32.66 3.70 -12.51
N ASN A 351 31.37 4.05 -12.44
CA ASN A 351 30.92 5.19 -11.65
C ASN A 351 30.73 4.77 -10.20
N PHE A 352 31.85 4.66 -9.48
CA PHE A 352 31.87 4.09 -8.13
C PHE A 352 31.13 4.93 -7.08
N LEU A 353 31.00 6.24 -7.30
CA LEU A 353 30.22 7.10 -6.40
C LEU A 353 28.73 6.74 -6.43
N LYS A 354 28.15 6.68 -7.63
CA LYS A 354 26.74 6.26 -7.78
C LYS A 354 26.56 4.79 -7.43
N ALA A 355 27.48 3.92 -7.83
CA ALA A 355 27.42 2.50 -7.48
C ALA A 355 27.35 2.30 -5.95
N LYS A 356 28.21 2.97 -5.18
CA LYS A 356 28.17 2.93 -3.71
C LYS A 356 26.81 3.39 -3.18
N LYS A 357 26.32 4.58 -3.63
CA LYS A 357 25.04 5.12 -3.20
C LYS A 357 23.90 4.08 -3.33
N TYR A 358 23.78 3.49 -4.51
CA TYR A 358 22.66 2.60 -4.82
C TYR A 358 22.83 1.20 -4.23
N LEU A 359 24.04 0.70 -4.04
CA LEU A 359 24.31 -0.54 -3.32
C LEU A 359 23.83 -0.45 -1.86
N PHE A 360 24.19 0.64 -1.17
CA PHE A 360 23.76 0.84 0.21
C PHE A 360 22.25 1.13 0.30
N LEU A 361 21.69 1.83 -0.69
CA LEU A 361 20.24 2.09 -0.74
C LEU A 361 19.44 0.78 -0.92
N SER A 362 19.85 -0.10 -1.86
CA SER A 362 19.20 -1.40 -2.08
C SER A 362 19.24 -2.26 -0.81
N ALA A 363 20.38 -2.34 -0.15
CA ALA A 363 20.50 -3.07 1.11
C ALA A 363 19.66 -2.45 2.27
N LYS A 364 19.53 -1.12 2.30
CA LYS A 364 18.67 -0.40 3.26
C LYS A 364 17.19 -0.67 3.00
N LEU A 365 16.80 -0.80 1.73
CA LEU A 365 15.45 -1.14 1.28
C LEU A 365 15.14 -2.64 1.33
N GLU A 366 16.04 -3.41 1.96
CA GLU A 366 15.90 -4.84 2.24
C GLU A 366 15.77 -5.73 1.00
N ASP A 367 16.26 -5.27 -0.17
CA ASP A 367 16.39 -6.11 -1.35
C ASP A 367 17.42 -7.22 -1.11
N ASP A 368 17.02 -8.47 -1.24
CA ASP A 368 17.84 -9.63 -0.94
C ASP A 368 19.11 -9.70 -1.79
N MET A 369 19.00 -9.36 -3.09
CA MET A 369 20.14 -9.29 -4.01
C MET A 369 21.08 -8.12 -3.69
N GLY A 370 20.53 -6.95 -3.32
CA GLY A 370 21.32 -5.80 -2.89
C GLY A 370 22.10 -6.08 -1.60
N ILE A 371 21.44 -6.74 -0.64
CA ILE A 371 22.09 -7.18 0.60
C ILE A 371 23.20 -8.21 0.29
N TYR A 372 22.93 -9.18 -0.59
CA TYR A 372 23.94 -10.15 -1.03
C TYR A 372 25.12 -9.46 -1.74
N ASN A 373 24.85 -8.54 -2.66
CA ASN A 373 25.90 -7.78 -3.33
C ASN A 373 26.75 -6.99 -2.33
N LEU A 374 26.15 -6.38 -1.31
CA LEU A 374 26.87 -5.68 -0.26
C LEU A 374 27.75 -6.64 0.57
N ALA A 375 27.23 -7.85 0.88
CA ALA A 375 28.01 -8.90 1.53
C ALA A 375 29.25 -9.29 0.71
N CYS A 376 29.09 -9.50 -0.59
CA CYS A 376 30.21 -9.81 -1.50
C CYS A 376 31.25 -8.68 -1.55
N HIS A 377 30.82 -7.41 -1.55
CA HIS A 377 31.72 -6.28 -1.52
C HIS A 377 32.50 -6.17 -0.21
N TYR A 378 31.88 -6.47 0.93
CA TYR A 378 32.58 -6.56 2.21
C TYR A 378 33.51 -7.80 2.28
N TYR A 379 33.12 -8.92 1.66
CA TYR A 379 33.90 -10.15 1.66
C TYR A 379 35.23 -9.99 0.87
N GLY A 380 35.13 -9.53 -0.37
CA GLY A 380 36.29 -9.38 -1.26
C GLY A 380 37.00 -8.04 -1.14
N GLY A 381 36.32 -7.04 -0.62
CA GLY A 381 36.70 -5.64 -0.79
C GLY A 381 36.41 -5.11 -2.19
N SER A 382 36.38 -3.80 -2.37
CA SER A 382 36.23 -3.15 -3.66
C SER A 382 36.80 -1.72 -3.62
N LYS A 383 36.75 -1.01 -4.75
CA LYS A 383 37.23 0.40 -4.82
C LYS A 383 36.44 1.36 -3.90
N PHE A 384 35.29 0.98 -3.39
CA PHE A 384 34.41 1.84 -2.60
C PHE A 384 33.83 1.18 -1.33
N VAL A 385 34.15 -0.10 -1.08
CA VAL A 385 33.85 -0.83 0.15
C VAL A 385 35.12 -1.55 0.61
N GLU A 386 35.60 -1.24 1.81
CA GLU A 386 36.75 -1.93 2.41
C GLU A 386 36.38 -3.34 2.83
N LYS A 387 37.35 -4.27 2.70
CA LYS A 387 37.16 -5.66 3.13
C LYS A 387 36.86 -5.73 4.61
N ASN A 388 35.76 -6.38 4.97
CA ASN A 388 35.36 -6.62 6.36
C ASN A 388 34.54 -7.91 6.48
N LEU A 389 35.21 -9.00 6.85
CA LEU A 389 34.59 -10.32 6.91
C LEU A 389 33.43 -10.39 7.91
N LYS A 390 33.49 -9.65 9.02
CA LYS A 390 32.42 -9.61 10.02
C LYS A 390 31.15 -8.96 9.42
N GLN A 391 31.28 -7.84 8.70
CA GLN A 391 30.15 -7.23 8.00
C GLN A 391 29.67 -8.13 6.86
N ALA A 392 30.57 -8.76 6.12
CA ALA A 392 30.22 -9.70 5.07
C ALA A 392 29.31 -10.82 5.60
N PHE A 393 29.68 -11.43 6.74
CA PHE A 393 28.88 -12.48 7.36
C PHE A 393 27.48 -12.00 7.79
N ILE A 394 27.40 -10.80 8.43
CA ILE A 394 26.13 -10.23 8.87
C ILE A 394 25.17 -10.02 7.68
N TYR A 395 25.66 -9.43 6.59
CA TYR A 395 24.84 -9.18 5.40
C TYR A 395 24.54 -10.47 4.62
N ALA A 396 25.49 -11.39 4.51
CA ALA A 396 25.27 -12.68 3.86
C ALA A 396 24.17 -13.47 4.59
N LYS A 397 24.25 -13.55 5.93
CA LYS A 397 23.22 -14.22 6.73
C LYS A 397 21.85 -13.54 6.60
N LYS A 398 21.81 -12.20 6.65
CA LYS A 398 20.55 -11.45 6.45
C LYS A 398 19.91 -11.76 5.09
N SER A 399 20.68 -11.75 4.00
CA SER A 399 20.18 -12.09 2.66
C SER A 399 19.76 -13.56 2.55
N ALA A 400 20.51 -14.48 3.18
CA ALA A 400 20.17 -15.90 3.24
C ALA A 400 18.86 -16.16 4.00
N ASP A 401 18.61 -15.41 5.07
CA ASP A 401 17.37 -15.51 5.85
C ASP A 401 16.16 -14.96 5.07
N LEU A 402 16.39 -14.03 4.12
CA LEU A 402 15.40 -13.57 3.14
C LEU A 402 15.19 -14.57 1.99
N GLY A 403 15.91 -15.67 1.96
CA GLY A 403 15.71 -16.73 0.97
C GLY A 403 16.64 -16.68 -0.24
N ASN A 404 17.65 -15.81 -0.27
CA ASN A 404 18.58 -15.74 -1.40
C ASN A 404 19.51 -16.97 -1.45
N PRO A 405 19.45 -17.83 -2.50
CA PRO A 405 20.25 -19.07 -2.52
C PRO A 405 21.75 -18.82 -2.57
N ARG A 406 22.20 -17.75 -3.24
CA ARG A 406 23.64 -17.41 -3.33
C ARG A 406 24.15 -16.93 -1.98
N ALA A 407 23.34 -16.18 -1.24
CA ALA A 407 23.67 -15.77 0.10
C ALA A 407 23.71 -16.96 1.07
N CYS A 408 22.80 -17.93 0.92
CA CYS A 408 22.85 -19.20 1.67
C CYS A 408 24.18 -19.93 1.44
N GLN A 409 24.66 -20.01 0.20
CA GLN A 409 25.96 -20.62 -0.13
C GLN A 409 27.11 -19.87 0.53
N LEU A 410 27.13 -18.53 0.43
CA LEU A 410 28.17 -17.71 1.03
C LEU A 410 28.16 -17.84 2.56
N THR A 411 26.99 -17.79 3.19
CA THR A 411 26.81 -17.95 4.64
C THR A 411 27.30 -19.32 5.11
N SER A 412 26.93 -20.40 4.39
CA SER A 412 27.43 -21.76 4.68
C SER A 412 28.94 -21.82 4.62
N TYR A 413 29.56 -21.30 3.56
CA TYR A 413 31.00 -21.27 3.41
C TYR A 413 31.71 -20.52 4.56
N MET A 414 31.19 -19.33 4.91
CA MET A 414 31.76 -18.52 5.99
C MET A 414 31.65 -19.22 7.36
N LEU A 415 30.54 -19.92 7.62
CA LEU A 415 30.37 -20.73 8.84
C LEU A 415 31.26 -21.97 8.87
N GLU A 416 31.49 -22.63 7.74
CA GLU A 416 32.39 -23.78 7.66
C GLU A 416 33.86 -23.39 8.01
N ASN A 417 34.31 -22.21 7.57
CA ASN A 417 35.68 -21.74 7.68
C ASN A 417 35.93 -20.78 8.85
N GLY A 418 34.88 -20.34 9.56
CA GLY A 418 35.03 -19.36 10.63
C GLY A 418 35.39 -17.96 10.12
N GLU A 419 34.97 -17.60 8.88
CA GLU A 419 35.29 -16.30 8.26
C GLU A 419 34.31 -15.24 8.69
N GLY A 420 34.75 -14.29 9.51
CA GLY A 420 33.91 -13.20 10.04
C GLY A 420 32.90 -13.62 11.13
N CYS A 421 32.90 -14.89 11.52
CA CYS A 421 32.08 -15.50 12.56
C CYS A 421 32.85 -16.65 13.22
N ASN A 422 32.29 -17.21 14.29
CA ASN A 422 32.78 -18.49 14.82
C ASN A 422 32.37 -19.61 13.86
N ALA A 423 33.27 -20.60 13.65
CA ALA A 423 32.94 -21.78 12.85
C ALA A 423 31.77 -22.55 13.47
N ASP A 424 30.75 -22.85 12.67
CA ASP A 424 29.61 -23.68 13.04
C ASP A 424 29.18 -24.58 11.86
N PRO A 425 29.79 -25.80 11.77
CA PRO A 425 29.48 -26.74 10.71
C PRO A 425 28.01 -27.22 10.71
N LYS A 426 27.33 -27.18 11.87
CA LYS A 426 25.92 -27.58 11.98
C LYS A 426 25.00 -26.53 11.35
N GLU A 427 25.23 -25.26 11.68
CA GLU A 427 24.47 -24.15 11.07
C GLU A 427 24.83 -24.04 9.58
N ALA A 428 26.09 -24.22 9.20
CA ALA A 428 26.51 -24.25 7.79
C ALA A 428 25.71 -25.27 6.96
N LYS A 429 25.54 -26.49 7.46
CA LYS A 429 24.77 -27.54 6.80
C LYS A 429 23.31 -27.15 6.60
N LYS A 430 22.72 -26.39 7.54
CA LYS A 430 21.35 -25.86 7.41
C LYS A 430 21.25 -24.87 6.23
N TYR A 431 22.15 -23.89 6.14
CA TYR A 431 22.17 -22.96 5.02
C TYR A 431 22.46 -23.63 3.66
N LYS A 432 23.28 -24.69 3.67
CA LYS A 432 23.55 -25.47 2.45
C LYS A 432 22.30 -26.15 1.92
N LYS A 433 21.45 -26.73 2.79
CA LYS A 433 20.15 -27.30 2.41
C LYS A 433 19.18 -26.23 1.90
N LYS A 434 19.11 -25.06 2.59
CA LYS A 434 18.30 -23.93 2.10
C LYS A 434 18.71 -23.48 0.69
N ALA A 435 20.00 -23.50 0.38
CA ALA A 435 20.52 -23.13 -0.93
C ALA A 435 20.07 -24.07 -2.06
N THR A 436 19.76 -25.35 -1.75
CA THR A 436 19.35 -26.39 -2.70
C THR A 436 17.84 -26.64 -2.70
N GLY A 437 17.09 -26.01 -1.78
CA GLY A 437 15.65 -26.25 -1.65
C GLY A 437 15.31 -27.63 -1.03
N GLU A 438 16.22 -28.25 -0.31
CA GLU A 438 16.06 -29.56 0.34
C GLU A 438 15.52 -29.44 1.79
N GLU A 439 14.59 -28.53 2.05
CA GLU A 439 13.89 -28.44 3.34
C GLU A 439 12.67 -29.33 3.42
#